data_8d8d99436d1dfa66ff2293cc08a883f6
#
_entry.id   8d8d99436d1dfa66ff2293cc08a883f6
#
_cell.length_a   1.000
_cell.length_b   1.000
_cell.length_c   1.000
_cell.angle_alpha   90.00
_cell.angle_beta   90.00
_cell.angle_gamma   90.00
#
_symmetry.space_group_name_H-M   'P 1'
#
loop_
_entity.id
_entity.type
_entity.pdbx_description
1 polymer ?
#
loop_
_entity_poly.entity_id
_entity_poly.type
_entity_poly.pdbx_seq_one_letter_code
_entity_poly.pdbx_strand_id
1 'polypeptide(L)'
;LDAEGELRLVNHLNINLGDSPEEVLTNLQDGNFDANQVGPSPGVASDNEYQRRVREIDKCTPAHFNADKRRLHESSGCAGKLAVFAVIVDTFNKPTTEKVFYIGTNKPSQLSHLRTRILTEFDELPEMGEYMHRSYFDGADKYCKDSFLFIKYLGSAFLPRLFAIKSWVDGTMNKLSFIPNSFSHRT
;
A
#
# COMPACT_ATOMS: atom_id res chain seq x y z
N LEU A 1 6.42 -14.41 14.29
CA LEU A 1 6.19 -15.43 15.32
C LEU A 1 5.60 -16.66 14.66
N ASP A 2 6.16 -17.83 14.93
CA ASP A 2 5.60 -19.09 14.48
C ASP A 2 4.39 -19.52 15.35
N ALA A 3 3.89 -20.72 15.11
CA ALA A 3 2.70 -21.24 15.83
C ALA A 3 3.00 -21.46 17.34
N GLU A 4 4.24 -21.69 17.69
CA GLU A 4 4.75 -21.89 19.05
C GLU A 4 5.05 -20.56 19.77
N GLY A 5 5.00 -19.43 19.04
CA GLY A 5 5.28 -18.10 19.56
C GLY A 5 6.77 -17.72 19.54
N GLU A 6 7.59 -18.51 18.87
CA GLU A 6 9.01 -18.24 18.73
C GLU A 6 9.29 -17.27 17.59
N LEU A 7 10.33 -16.42 17.76
CA LEU A 7 10.80 -15.51 16.73
C LEU A 7 11.65 -16.25 15.70
N ARG A 8 11.26 -16.15 14.43
CA ARG A 8 12.04 -16.67 13.32
C ARG A 8 12.24 -15.60 12.27
N LEU A 9 13.46 -15.45 11.78
CA LEU A 9 13.75 -14.69 10.57
C LEU A 9 13.62 -15.64 9.38
N VAL A 10 12.82 -15.23 8.40
CA VAL A 10 12.59 -16.00 7.17
C VAL A 10 13.02 -15.16 5.98
N ASN A 11 13.86 -15.72 5.13
CA ASN A 11 14.31 -15.09 3.90
C ASN A 11 13.58 -15.72 2.70
N HIS A 12 12.54 -15.05 2.20
CA HIS A 12 11.81 -15.44 0.99
C HIS A 12 12.31 -14.72 -0.27
N LEU A 13 13.31 -13.83 -0.13
CA LEU A 13 13.85 -13.08 -1.27
C LEU A 13 14.66 -13.97 -2.21
N ASN A 14 15.11 -15.12 -1.72
CA ASN A 14 15.99 -16.03 -2.44
C ASN A 14 17.32 -15.40 -2.92
N ILE A 15 17.79 -14.46 -2.14
CA ILE A 15 19.08 -13.80 -2.26
C ILE A 15 19.93 -14.31 -1.11
N ASN A 16 21.19 -14.64 -1.37
CA ASN A 16 22.10 -14.99 -0.30
C ASN A 16 22.43 -13.74 0.55
N LEU A 17 21.96 -13.72 1.78
CA LEU A 17 22.16 -12.61 2.74
C LEU A 17 22.97 -13.04 3.96
N GLY A 18 23.42 -14.30 4.04
CA GLY A 18 24.13 -14.88 5.18
C GLY A 18 23.32 -15.98 5.87
N ASP A 19 23.95 -16.62 6.84
CA ASP A 19 23.44 -17.82 7.51
C ASP A 19 22.81 -17.51 8.88
N SER A 20 23.12 -16.36 9.48
CA SER A 20 22.55 -15.93 10.75
C SER A 20 21.60 -14.75 10.60
N PRO A 21 20.61 -14.56 11.50
CA PRO A 21 19.72 -13.41 11.48
C PRO A 21 20.47 -12.07 11.46
N GLU A 22 21.55 -11.96 12.21
CA GLU A 22 22.37 -10.77 12.33
C GLU A 22 23.07 -10.44 10.99
N GLU A 23 23.64 -11.44 10.33
CA GLU A 23 24.25 -11.28 9.02
C GLU A 23 23.22 -10.88 7.97
N VAL A 24 22.08 -11.56 7.93
CA VAL A 24 20.99 -11.25 7.00
C VAL A 24 20.56 -9.79 7.12
N LEU A 25 20.32 -9.31 8.33
CA LEU A 25 19.89 -7.95 8.59
C LEU A 25 20.99 -6.92 8.28
N THR A 26 22.24 -7.22 8.62
CA THR A 26 23.38 -6.34 8.36
C THR A 26 23.64 -6.23 6.86
N ASN A 27 23.71 -7.36 6.14
CA ASN A 27 23.94 -7.36 4.72
C ASN A 27 22.79 -6.67 3.95
N LEU A 28 21.56 -6.81 4.43
CA LEU A 28 20.41 -6.11 3.87
C LEU A 28 20.51 -4.60 4.09
N GLN A 29 20.85 -4.16 5.30
CA GLN A 29 21.02 -2.75 5.67
C GLN A 29 22.14 -2.07 4.86
N ASP A 30 23.26 -2.76 4.70
CA ASP A 30 24.45 -2.24 4.03
C ASP A 30 24.39 -2.38 2.52
N GLY A 31 23.36 -3.05 1.98
CA GLY A 31 23.23 -3.34 0.55
C GLY A 31 24.28 -4.33 0.04
N ASN A 32 24.80 -5.17 0.95
CA ASN A 32 25.91 -6.08 0.66
C ASN A 32 25.38 -7.42 0.10
N PHE A 33 24.70 -7.36 -1.04
CA PHE A 33 24.17 -8.52 -1.75
C PHE A 33 24.11 -8.23 -3.27
N ASP A 34 24.08 -9.29 -4.07
CA ASP A 34 23.90 -9.18 -5.52
C ASP A 34 22.44 -9.43 -5.91
N ALA A 35 21.71 -8.37 -6.23
CA ALA A 35 20.32 -8.44 -6.64
C ALA A 35 20.09 -9.19 -7.96
N ASN A 36 21.15 -9.43 -8.76
CA ASN A 36 21.06 -10.22 -9.99
C ASN A 36 21.15 -11.72 -9.72
N GLN A 37 21.57 -12.12 -8.54
CA GLN A 37 21.66 -13.52 -8.12
C GLN A 37 20.40 -13.98 -7.37
N VAL A 38 19.24 -13.46 -7.76
CA VAL A 38 17.97 -13.98 -7.26
C VAL A 38 17.75 -15.36 -7.88
N GLY A 39 17.88 -16.39 -7.07
CA GLY A 39 17.60 -17.76 -7.49
C GLY A 39 16.08 -17.97 -7.68
N PRO A 40 15.66 -19.15 -8.18
CA PRO A 40 14.25 -19.47 -8.28
C PRO A 40 13.62 -19.48 -6.89
N SER A 41 12.72 -18.55 -6.63
CA SER A 41 11.99 -18.47 -5.36
C SER A 41 11.10 -19.71 -5.18
N PRO A 42 11.02 -20.30 -4.00
CA PRO A 42 10.08 -21.39 -3.71
C PRO A 42 8.61 -20.94 -3.83
N GLY A 43 8.37 -19.65 -3.89
CA GLY A 43 7.06 -19.03 -4.11
C GLY A 43 7.19 -17.53 -4.31
N VAL A 44 6.18 -16.95 -4.93
CA VAL A 44 6.04 -15.50 -5.12
C VAL A 44 4.68 -15.06 -4.60
N ALA A 45 4.59 -13.81 -4.15
CA ALA A 45 3.31 -13.22 -3.77
C ALA A 45 2.54 -12.70 -4.99
N SER A 46 3.26 -12.26 -6.02
CA SER A 46 2.68 -11.73 -7.26
C SER A 46 1.78 -12.74 -7.97
N ASP A 47 0.60 -12.28 -8.40
CA ASP A 47 -0.35 -13.08 -9.18
C ASP A 47 -0.43 -12.58 -10.61
N ASN A 48 0.24 -13.28 -11.52
CA ASN A 48 0.19 -13.00 -12.97
C ASN A 48 -1.11 -13.47 -13.64
N GLU A 49 -1.98 -14.17 -12.93
CA GLU A 49 -3.34 -14.55 -13.39
C GLU A 49 -4.42 -13.55 -12.93
N TYR A 50 -4.04 -12.52 -12.18
CA TYR A 50 -4.99 -11.59 -11.56
C TYR A 50 -5.96 -10.97 -12.57
N GLN A 51 -5.47 -10.49 -13.71
CA GLN A 51 -6.33 -9.88 -14.74
C GLN A 51 -7.43 -10.80 -15.26
N ARG A 52 -7.14 -12.10 -15.37
CA ARG A 52 -8.14 -13.09 -15.75
C ARG A 52 -9.12 -13.34 -14.61
N ARG A 53 -8.63 -13.51 -13.40
CA ARG A 53 -9.44 -13.89 -12.25
C ARG A 53 -10.35 -12.79 -11.75
N VAL A 54 -9.93 -11.53 -11.83
CA VAL A 54 -10.77 -10.40 -11.43
C VAL A 54 -12.00 -10.22 -12.31
N ARG A 55 -11.93 -10.72 -13.55
CA ARG A 55 -13.05 -10.73 -14.50
C ARG A 55 -14.09 -11.80 -14.20
N GLU A 56 -13.75 -12.83 -13.46
CA GLU A 56 -14.65 -13.90 -13.03
C GLU A 56 -15.48 -13.45 -11.82
N ILE A 57 -16.33 -12.43 -12.03
CA ILE A 57 -17.01 -11.67 -10.96
C ILE A 57 -17.91 -12.51 -10.06
N ASP A 58 -18.43 -13.64 -10.56
CA ASP A 58 -19.33 -14.53 -9.84
C ASP A 58 -18.59 -15.73 -9.19
N LYS A 59 -17.28 -15.84 -9.39
CA LYS A 59 -16.50 -16.95 -8.85
C LYS A 59 -15.73 -16.53 -7.60
N CYS A 60 -15.65 -17.43 -6.64
CA CYS A 60 -14.79 -17.29 -5.49
C CYS A 60 -13.34 -17.59 -5.89
N THR A 61 -12.63 -16.56 -6.33
CA THR A 61 -11.22 -16.64 -6.78
C THR A 61 -10.30 -15.87 -5.84
N PRO A 62 -8.99 -16.12 -5.85
CA PRO A 62 -8.01 -15.36 -5.06
C PRO A 62 -7.99 -13.86 -5.34
N ALA A 63 -8.53 -13.40 -6.46
CA ALA A 63 -8.70 -11.97 -6.74
C ALA A 63 -9.67 -11.27 -5.74
N HIS A 64 -10.50 -12.03 -5.03
CA HIS A 64 -11.47 -11.51 -4.07
C HIS A 64 -11.05 -11.69 -2.60
N PHE A 65 -9.93 -12.35 -2.34
CA PHE A 65 -9.41 -12.57 -0.99
C PHE A 65 -7.88 -12.80 -1.00
N ASN A 66 -7.21 -12.42 0.07
CA ASN A 66 -5.75 -12.47 0.20
C ASN A 66 -5.27 -13.77 0.84
N ALA A 67 -5.64 -14.92 0.31
CA ALA A 67 -5.30 -16.22 0.88
C ALA A 67 -5.08 -17.30 -0.19
N ASP A 68 -4.37 -16.96 -1.26
CA ASP A 68 -4.00 -17.95 -2.26
C ASP A 68 -2.85 -18.82 -1.74
N LYS A 69 -3.18 -20.06 -1.36
CA LYS A 69 -2.21 -21.05 -0.84
C LYS A 69 -1.09 -21.41 -1.81
N ARG A 70 -1.22 -21.05 -3.08
CA ARG A 70 -0.18 -21.24 -4.10
C ARG A 70 0.85 -20.13 -4.12
N ARG A 71 0.64 -19.06 -3.35
CA ARG A 71 1.45 -17.85 -3.29
C ARG A 71 1.96 -17.60 -1.89
N LEU A 72 3.01 -16.78 -1.78
CA LEU A 72 3.42 -16.22 -0.51
C LEU A 72 2.40 -15.17 -0.07
N HIS A 73 1.70 -15.42 1.02
CA HIS A 73 0.63 -14.54 1.50
C HIS A 73 0.72 -14.22 3.01
N GLU A 74 1.79 -14.62 3.65
CA GLU A 74 1.97 -14.51 5.11
C GLU A 74 1.95 -13.05 5.59
N SER A 75 2.37 -12.12 4.74
CA SER A 75 2.31 -10.68 5.06
C SER A 75 0.89 -10.10 4.96
N SER A 76 -0.04 -10.81 4.33
CA SER A 76 -1.44 -10.38 4.19
C SER A 76 -2.28 -10.84 5.36
N GLY A 77 -2.77 -9.91 6.19
CA GLY A 77 -3.66 -10.23 7.31
C GLY A 77 -2.96 -10.94 8.47
N CYS A 78 -1.66 -10.69 8.69
CA CYS A 78 -0.87 -11.32 9.75
C CYS A 78 -1.23 -10.84 11.18
N ALA A 79 -2.16 -9.89 11.33
CA ALA A 79 -2.61 -9.34 12.61
C ALA A 79 -1.46 -8.84 13.52
N GLY A 80 -0.41 -8.28 12.93
CA GLY A 80 0.74 -7.75 13.66
C GLY A 80 1.74 -8.81 14.16
N LYS A 81 1.59 -10.07 13.78
CA LYS A 81 2.52 -11.14 14.16
C LYS A 81 3.76 -11.25 13.26
N LEU A 82 3.85 -10.40 12.25
CA LEU A 82 4.93 -10.37 11.29
C LEU A 82 5.55 -8.97 11.24
N ALA A 83 6.88 -8.90 11.21
CA ALA A 83 7.62 -7.70 10.85
C ALA A 83 8.28 -7.91 9.48
N VAL A 84 8.06 -6.98 8.54
CA VAL A 84 8.63 -7.03 7.20
C VAL A 84 9.83 -6.09 7.16
N PHE A 85 11.01 -6.63 6.85
CA PHE A 85 12.24 -5.85 6.74
C PHE A 85 12.56 -5.46 5.30
N ALA A 86 12.20 -6.30 4.34
CA ALA A 86 12.41 -6.02 2.92
C ALA A 86 11.33 -6.69 2.06
N VAL A 87 11.05 -6.09 0.91
CA VAL A 87 10.15 -6.64 -0.10
C VAL A 87 10.77 -6.50 -1.47
N ILE A 88 10.52 -7.48 -2.34
CA ILE A 88 10.73 -7.33 -3.78
C ILE A 88 9.38 -6.97 -4.38
N VAL A 89 9.34 -5.90 -5.16
CA VAL A 89 8.13 -5.45 -5.84
C VAL A 89 8.29 -5.58 -7.35
N ASP A 90 7.23 -6.04 -8.01
CA ASP A 90 7.16 -5.99 -9.46
C ASP A 90 7.03 -4.54 -9.92
N THR A 91 7.71 -4.21 -11.00
CA THR A 91 7.64 -2.89 -11.62
C THR A 91 7.16 -3.02 -13.05
N PHE A 92 6.44 -2.02 -13.51
CA PHE A 92 5.88 -1.96 -14.85
C PHE A 92 6.34 -0.70 -15.55
N ASN A 93 6.39 -0.74 -16.88
CA ASN A 93 6.70 0.46 -17.66
C ASN A 93 5.64 1.53 -17.40
N LYS A 94 6.11 2.75 -17.16
CA LYS A 94 5.20 3.88 -17.00
C LYS A 94 4.42 4.11 -18.31
N PRO A 95 3.09 4.21 -18.28
CA PRO A 95 2.32 4.52 -19.47
C PRO A 95 2.71 5.90 -20.03
N THR A 96 2.71 6.02 -21.35
CA THR A 96 3.05 7.27 -22.04
C THR A 96 1.95 8.32 -21.92
N THR A 97 0.72 7.87 -21.71
CA THR A 97 -0.45 8.74 -21.56
C THR A 97 -1.34 8.19 -20.46
N GLU A 98 -1.71 9.06 -19.53
CA GLU A 98 -2.61 8.73 -18.43
C GLU A 98 -3.86 9.62 -18.52
N LYS A 99 -5.02 9.05 -18.20
CA LYS A 99 -6.28 9.78 -18.05
C LYS A 99 -6.97 9.33 -16.76
N VAL A 100 -7.45 10.29 -16.00
CA VAL A 100 -8.22 10.05 -14.78
C VAL A 100 -9.66 10.49 -15.02
N PHE A 101 -10.60 9.60 -14.70
CA PHE A 101 -12.03 9.85 -14.79
C PHE A 101 -12.65 9.89 -13.40
N TYR A 102 -13.33 10.96 -13.07
CA TYR A 102 -14.13 11.08 -11.86
C TYR A 102 -15.60 10.85 -12.21
N ILE A 103 -16.15 9.77 -11.68
CA ILE A 103 -17.53 9.36 -11.97
C ILE A 103 -18.34 9.46 -10.67
N GLY A 104 -19.28 10.39 -10.63
CA GLY A 104 -20.14 10.63 -9.48
C GLY A 104 -21.54 10.10 -9.68
N THR A 105 -22.13 9.52 -8.64
CA THR A 105 -23.54 9.12 -8.59
C THR A 105 -24.07 9.16 -7.17
N ASN A 106 -25.37 9.37 -7.03
CA ASN A 106 -26.08 9.21 -5.76
C ASN A 106 -26.68 7.81 -5.57
N LYS A 107 -26.45 6.89 -6.51
CA LYS A 107 -26.96 5.53 -6.47
C LYS A 107 -25.80 4.53 -6.52
N PRO A 108 -25.38 3.94 -5.39
CA PRO A 108 -24.25 2.99 -5.34
C PRO A 108 -24.40 1.81 -6.32
N SER A 109 -25.62 1.37 -6.60
CA SER A 109 -25.88 0.31 -7.58
C SER A 109 -25.36 0.62 -8.98
N GLN A 110 -25.33 1.90 -9.38
CA GLN A 110 -24.76 2.31 -10.67
C GLN A 110 -23.25 2.09 -10.73
N LEU A 111 -22.56 2.24 -9.61
CA LEU A 111 -21.11 1.96 -9.52
C LEU A 111 -20.85 0.46 -9.62
N SER A 112 -21.71 -0.37 -9.02
CA SER A 112 -21.64 -1.82 -9.17
C SER A 112 -21.84 -2.25 -10.64
N HIS A 113 -22.82 -1.67 -11.33
CA HIS A 113 -23.01 -1.90 -12.77
C HIS A 113 -21.80 -1.46 -13.59
N LEU A 114 -21.26 -0.26 -13.31
CA LEU A 114 -20.07 0.23 -13.99
C LEU A 114 -18.88 -0.71 -13.78
N ARG A 115 -18.64 -1.15 -12.54
CA ARG A 115 -17.59 -2.11 -12.23
C ARG A 115 -17.78 -3.42 -12.99
N THR A 116 -18.99 -3.96 -13.00
CA THR A 116 -19.32 -5.18 -13.75
C THR A 116 -18.97 -5.01 -15.22
N ARG A 117 -19.43 -3.94 -15.85
CA ARG A 117 -19.16 -3.66 -17.27
C ARG A 117 -17.67 -3.54 -17.57
N ILE A 118 -16.92 -2.81 -16.76
CA ILE A 118 -15.46 -2.68 -16.93
C ILE A 118 -14.80 -4.05 -16.89
N LEU A 119 -15.16 -4.87 -15.91
CA LEU A 119 -14.55 -6.19 -15.74
C LEU A 119 -14.93 -7.21 -16.81
N THR A 120 -16.12 -7.12 -17.38
CA THR A 120 -16.66 -8.11 -18.33
C THR A 120 -16.60 -7.70 -19.80
N GLU A 121 -16.66 -6.39 -20.10
CA GLU A 121 -16.81 -5.91 -21.47
C GLU A 121 -15.56 -5.21 -22.02
N PHE A 122 -14.65 -4.70 -21.16
CA PHE A 122 -13.48 -3.98 -21.62
C PHE A 122 -12.32 -4.94 -21.94
N ASP A 123 -11.68 -4.73 -23.05
CA ASP A 123 -10.49 -5.50 -23.46
C ASP A 123 -9.34 -5.28 -22.48
N GLU A 124 -9.10 -4.03 -22.11
CA GLU A 124 -8.08 -3.64 -21.13
C GLU A 124 -8.73 -3.15 -19.84
N LEU A 125 -8.14 -3.56 -18.71
CA LEU A 125 -8.57 -3.07 -17.41
C LEU A 125 -7.91 -1.71 -17.12
N PRO A 126 -8.63 -0.80 -16.43
CA PRO A 126 -7.99 0.38 -15.89
C PRO A 126 -6.88 -0.01 -14.91
N GLU A 127 -5.82 0.78 -14.86
CA GLU A 127 -4.68 0.56 -13.98
C GLU A 127 -5.08 0.64 -12.50
N MET A 128 -6.05 1.52 -12.21
CA MET A 128 -6.63 1.70 -10.89
C MET A 128 -8.12 2.02 -10.97
N GLY A 129 -8.90 1.46 -10.07
CA GLY A 129 -10.29 1.83 -9.86
C GLY A 129 -10.59 1.93 -8.37
N GLU A 130 -10.87 3.14 -7.90
CA GLU A 130 -11.17 3.40 -6.50
C GLU A 130 -12.62 3.83 -6.31
N TYR A 131 -13.25 3.33 -5.26
CA TYR A 131 -14.52 3.83 -4.77
C TYR A 131 -14.28 4.79 -3.61
N MET A 132 -14.82 5.99 -3.74
CA MET A 132 -14.77 6.99 -2.68
C MET A 132 -16.18 7.35 -2.23
N HIS A 133 -16.50 7.02 -0.99
CA HIS A 133 -17.75 7.49 -0.38
C HIS A 133 -17.70 8.99 -0.09
N ARG A 134 -18.84 9.67 -0.16
CA ARG A 134 -18.93 11.11 0.10
C ARG A 134 -18.33 11.51 1.43
N SER A 135 -18.57 10.74 2.49
CA SER A 135 -18.01 11.04 3.83
C SER A 135 -16.48 11.01 3.88
N TYR A 136 -15.85 10.16 3.05
CA TYR A 136 -14.39 10.14 2.92
C TYR A 136 -13.89 11.43 2.25
N PHE A 137 -14.55 11.84 1.17
CA PHE A 137 -14.23 13.10 0.50
C PHE A 137 -14.37 14.30 1.46
N ASP A 138 -15.47 14.38 2.19
CA ASP A 138 -15.73 15.46 3.14
C ASP A 138 -14.67 15.46 4.28
N GLY A 139 -14.25 14.28 4.72
CA GLY A 139 -13.16 14.13 5.68
C GLY A 139 -11.81 14.58 5.11
N ALA A 140 -11.50 14.18 3.89
CA ALA A 140 -10.28 14.59 3.22
C ALA A 140 -10.24 16.12 2.95
N ASP A 141 -11.34 16.71 2.53
CA ASP A 141 -11.43 18.18 2.36
C ASP A 141 -11.22 18.92 3.68
N LYS A 142 -11.73 18.37 4.76
CA LYS A 142 -11.60 18.97 6.09
C LYS A 142 -10.20 18.87 6.68
N TYR A 143 -9.55 17.71 6.53
CA TYR A 143 -8.31 17.39 7.27
C TYR A 143 -7.05 17.35 6.41
N CYS A 144 -7.17 17.19 5.08
CA CYS A 144 -6.02 17.02 4.19
C CYS A 144 -5.85 18.18 3.20
N LYS A 145 -6.70 19.19 3.24
CA LYS A 145 -6.72 20.27 2.25
C LYS A 145 -5.43 21.09 2.23
N ASP A 146 -4.88 21.37 3.38
CA ASP A 146 -3.61 22.10 3.52
C ASP A 146 -2.44 21.28 2.97
N SER A 147 -2.38 20.00 3.24
CA SER A 147 -1.38 19.09 2.65
C SER A 147 -1.50 19.03 1.14
N PHE A 148 -2.73 18.95 0.62
CA PHE A 148 -2.99 18.97 -0.82
C PHE A 148 -2.51 20.28 -1.47
N LEU A 149 -2.85 21.44 -0.87
CA LEU A 149 -2.43 22.75 -1.38
C LEU A 149 -0.91 22.88 -1.34
N PHE A 150 -0.28 22.39 -0.28
CA PHE A 150 1.15 22.38 -0.14
C PHE A 150 1.83 21.57 -1.25
N ILE A 151 1.35 20.35 -1.51
CA ILE A 151 1.85 19.51 -2.61
C ILE A 151 1.65 20.19 -3.96
N LYS A 152 0.47 20.79 -4.18
CA LYS A 152 0.11 21.43 -5.43
C LYS A 152 1.02 22.60 -5.77
N TYR A 153 1.40 23.41 -4.80
CA TYR A 153 2.16 24.65 -5.04
C TYR A 153 3.67 24.51 -4.81
N LEU A 154 4.10 23.61 -3.92
CA LEU A 154 5.51 23.47 -3.54
C LEU A 154 6.10 22.10 -3.91
N GLY A 155 5.27 21.16 -4.33
CA GLY A 155 5.66 19.80 -4.67
C GLY A 155 5.84 18.88 -3.47
N SER A 156 5.86 17.57 -3.75
CA SER A 156 5.96 16.53 -2.71
C SER A 156 7.32 16.48 -1.99
N ALA A 157 8.37 16.98 -2.62
CA ALA A 157 9.72 17.02 -2.03
C ALA A 157 9.80 17.85 -0.73
N PHE A 158 8.86 18.77 -0.51
CA PHE A 158 8.80 19.59 0.69
C PHE A 158 7.96 18.98 1.82
N LEU A 159 7.23 17.89 1.58
CA LEU A 159 6.38 17.23 2.59
C LEU A 159 7.11 16.88 3.89
N PRO A 160 8.34 16.32 3.88
CA PRO A 160 9.06 16.04 5.12
C PRO A 160 9.29 17.27 5.98
N ARG A 161 9.57 18.41 5.35
CA ARG A 161 9.75 19.69 6.06
C ARG A 161 8.43 20.20 6.66
N LEU A 162 7.34 20.07 5.91
CA LEU A 162 6.01 20.44 6.40
C LEU A 162 5.64 19.62 7.63
N PHE A 163 5.83 18.30 7.58
CA PHE A 163 5.52 17.41 8.71
C PHE A 163 6.45 17.69 9.90
N ALA A 164 7.72 18.00 9.67
CA ALA A 164 8.65 18.38 10.74
C ALA A 164 8.19 19.67 11.44
N ILE A 165 7.74 20.67 10.68
CA ILE A 165 7.20 21.93 11.24
C ILE A 165 5.91 21.66 12.02
N LYS A 166 4.97 20.89 11.46
CA LYS A 166 3.74 20.50 12.15
C LYS A 166 4.05 19.80 13.46
N SER A 167 4.91 18.78 13.44
CA SER A 167 5.32 18.05 14.64
C SER A 167 5.99 18.95 15.69
N TRP A 168 6.82 19.89 15.26
CA TRP A 168 7.43 20.85 16.17
C TRP A 168 6.40 21.79 16.80
N VAL A 169 5.45 22.30 16.02
CA VAL A 169 4.35 23.13 16.51
C VAL A 169 3.50 22.36 17.52
N ASP A 170 3.08 21.14 17.18
CA ASP A 170 2.28 20.28 18.05
C ASP A 170 3.02 19.96 19.36
N GLY A 171 4.31 19.65 19.27
CA GLY A 171 5.16 19.40 20.43
C GLY A 171 5.33 20.64 21.34
N THR A 172 5.33 21.84 20.76
CA THR A 172 5.44 23.11 21.50
C THR A 172 4.09 23.50 22.12
N MET A 173 3.00 23.33 21.38
CA MET A 173 1.63 23.61 21.87
C MET A 173 1.19 22.67 22.99
N ASN A 174 1.57 21.39 22.92
CA ASN A 174 1.31 20.44 24.00
C ASN A 174 2.08 20.76 25.29
N LYS A 175 3.19 21.48 25.22
CA LYS A 175 3.93 21.96 26.40
C LYS A 175 3.32 23.22 27.01
N LEU A 176 2.57 23.99 26.24
CA LEU A 176 1.85 25.16 26.66
C LEU A 176 0.41 24.77 27.01
N SER A 177 0.18 24.23 28.22
CA SER A 177 -1.08 23.72 28.77
C SER A 177 -2.29 24.68 28.75
N PHE A 178 -2.23 25.76 28.00
CA PHE A 178 -3.22 26.85 28.03
C PHE A 178 -4.16 26.89 26.81
N ILE A 179 -3.97 26.03 25.81
CA ILE A 179 -4.79 26.03 24.60
C ILE A 179 -5.73 24.81 24.61
N PRO A 180 -7.07 25.02 24.48
CA PRO A 180 -8.02 23.90 24.46
C PRO A 180 -7.70 22.90 23.34
N ASN A 181 -7.89 21.61 23.62
CA ASN A 181 -7.67 20.46 22.70
C ASN A 181 -8.42 20.55 21.35
N SER A 182 -9.23 21.59 21.13
CA SER A 182 -9.92 21.82 19.86
C SER A 182 -8.99 22.23 18.70
N PHE A 183 -7.75 22.63 18.99
CA PHE A 183 -6.78 23.00 17.94
C PHE A 183 -6.00 21.80 17.41
N SER A 184 -5.69 20.81 18.25
CA SER A 184 -4.96 19.60 17.85
C SER A 184 -5.76 18.66 16.94
N HIS A 185 -7.08 18.80 16.91
CA HIS A 185 -7.96 18.03 16.01
C HIS A 185 -8.23 18.72 14.65
N ARG A 186 -7.63 19.87 14.39
CA ARG A 186 -7.76 20.60 13.11
C ARG A 186 -6.50 20.61 12.25
N THR A 187 -5.45 19.98 12.71
CA THR A 187 -4.18 19.80 11.97
C THR A 187 -3.92 18.28 11.75
#